data_60b8f4e765edffb720192151330741c7
#
_entry.id   60b8f4e765edffb720192151330741c7
#
_cell.length_a   1.000
_cell.length_b   1.000
_cell.length_c   1.000
_cell.angle_alpha   90.00
_cell.angle_beta   90.00
_cell.angle_gamma   90.00
#
_symmetry.space_group_name_H-M   'P 1'
#
loop_
_entity.id
_entity.type
_entity.pdbx_description
1 polymer ?
#
loop_
_entity_poly.entity_id
_entity_poly.type
_entity_poly.pdbx_seq_one_letter_code
_entity_poly.pdbx_strand_id
1 'polypeptide(L)'
;FVEEGVHPRTVVPAFRRAALIAVEKISELAIPVTSDDPVKTRDMLVKCARTSLNSKLVSGEKDFFAEMVVSAVQKLDPVMLDLRALGMKKVIGGTLRESFLVDGVGFKKTFSYAGFEQQPKSFTEPKILALNVELELKSEKDNAEIRVDDPAQYQAIVDAEWQIIYKKLEQCVA
;
A
#
# COMPACT_ATOMS: atom_id res chain seq x y z
N PHE A 1 43.76 -3.78 21.85
CA PHE A 1 44.65 -4.95 21.68
C PHE A 1 45.91 -4.61 20.90
N VAL A 2 45.82 -3.90 19.75
CA VAL A 2 47.03 -3.53 18.97
C VAL A 2 47.85 -2.51 19.72
N GLU A 3 47.25 -1.55 20.42
CA GLU A 3 47.90 -0.58 21.27
C GLU A 3 48.55 -1.24 22.50
N GLU A 4 48.01 -2.37 22.94
CA GLU A 4 48.55 -3.21 24.02
C GLU A 4 49.68 -4.13 23.53
N GLY A 5 50.11 -4.02 22.29
CA GLY A 5 51.20 -4.78 21.70
C GLY A 5 50.86 -6.14 21.12
N VAL A 6 49.56 -6.47 21.00
CA VAL A 6 49.12 -7.72 20.39
C VAL A 6 49.18 -7.60 18.85
N HIS A 7 49.86 -8.53 18.20
CA HIS A 7 50.06 -8.47 16.76
C HIS A 7 48.73 -8.68 16.00
N PRO A 8 48.42 -7.88 14.95
CA PRO A 8 47.18 -8.00 14.16
C PRO A 8 46.88 -9.39 13.60
N ARG A 9 47.93 -10.16 13.26
CA ARG A 9 47.78 -11.56 12.81
C ARG A 9 47.15 -12.48 13.86
N THR A 10 47.26 -12.16 15.13
CA THR A 10 46.60 -12.91 16.22
C THR A 10 45.19 -12.38 16.47
N VAL A 11 45.01 -11.06 16.38
CA VAL A 11 43.72 -10.40 16.65
C VAL A 11 42.69 -10.76 15.62
N VAL A 12 43.01 -10.71 14.32
CA VAL A 12 42.05 -10.97 13.24
C VAL A 12 41.43 -12.37 13.27
N PRO A 13 42.19 -13.48 13.37
CA PRO A 13 41.63 -14.82 13.54
C PRO A 13 40.81 -14.98 14.81
N ALA A 14 41.25 -14.36 15.92
CA ALA A 14 40.52 -14.39 17.19
C ALA A 14 39.15 -13.74 17.07
N PHE A 15 39.04 -12.57 16.43
CA PHE A 15 37.73 -11.93 16.20
C PHE A 15 36.82 -12.77 15.28
N ARG A 16 37.37 -13.38 14.24
CA ARG A 16 36.59 -14.28 13.36
C ARG A 16 36.01 -15.44 14.17
N ARG A 17 36.82 -16.07 15.02
CA ARG A 17 36.37 -17.17 15.88
C ARG A 17 35.35 -16.70 16.92
N ALA A 18 35.59 -15.56 17.54
CA ALA A 18 34.67 -14.95 18.49
C ALA A 18 33.31 -14.62 17.86
N ALA A 19 33.31 -14.14 16.61
CA ALA A 19 32.07 -13.85 15.87
C ALA A 19 31.23 -15.12 15.65
N LEU A 20 31.85 -16.25 15.27
CA LEU A 20 31.15 -17.52 15.13
C LEU A 20 30.51 -17.98 16.45
N ILE A 21 31.29 -17.95 17.53
CA ILE A 21 30.81 -18.32 18.88
C ILE A 21 29.67 -17.39 19.32
N ALA A 22 29.79 -16.09 19.03
CA ALA A 22 28.75 -15.11 19.38
C ALA A 22 27.44 -15.36 18.62
N VAL A 23 27.51 -15.66 17.32
CA VAL A 23 26.32 -15.98 16.50
C VAL A 23 25.64 -17.26 17.01
N GLU A 24 26.41 -18.29 17.29
CA GLU A 24 25.88 -19.54 17.88
C GLU A 24 25.18 -19.25 19.21
N LYS A 25 25.81 -18.49 20.09
CA LYS A 25 25.26 -18.13 21.40
C LYS A 25 24.01 -17.26 21.32
N ILE A 26 23.96 -16.31 20.37
CA ILE A 26 22.76 -15.51 20.09
C ILE A 26 21.63 -16.41 19.62
N SER A 27 21.91 -17.39 18.75
CA SER A 27 20.91 -18.33 18.26
C SER A 27 20.33 -19.21 19.37
N GLU A 28 21.18 -19.67 20.31
CA GLU A 28 20.73 -20.42 21.50
C GLU A 28 19.83 -19.60 22.43
N LEU A 29 20.12 -18.31 22.56
CA LEU A 29 19.39 -17.39 23.43
C LEU A 29 18.15 -16.79 22.77
N ALA A 30 17.98 -16.99 21.47
CA ALA A 30 16.86 -16.41 20.71
C ALA A 30 15.52 -16.96 21.22
N ILE A 31 14.58 -16.06 21.45
CA ILE A 31 13.20 -16.41 21.81
C ILE A 31 12.39 -16.49 20.51
N PRO A 32 11.73 -17.62 20.21
CA PRO A 32 10.92 -17.74 19.02
C PRO A 32 9.72 -16.80 19.08
N VAL A 33 9.49 -16.04 18.00
CA VAL A 33 8.34 -15.14 17.88
C VAL A 33 7.07 -15.89 17.52
N THR A 34 7.20 -16.97 16.72
CA THR A 34 6.09 -17.83 16.33
C THR A 34 5.84 -18.90 17.41
N SER A 35 4.59 -19.04 17.81
CA SER A 35 4.11 -20.10 18.70
C SER A 35 2.87 -20.75 18.09
N ASP A 36 2.47 -21.92 18.59
CA ASP A 36 1.23 -22.60 18.18
C ASP A 36 -0.03 -21.80 18.57
N ASP A 37 0.12 -20.84 19.46
CA ASP A 37 -0.94 -19.93 19.88
C ASP A 37 -0.89 -18.64 19.07
N PRO A 38 -1.90 -18.36 18.20
CA PRO A 38 -1.92 -17.17 17.34
C PRO A 38 -1.99 -15.87 18.16
N VAL A 39 -2.58 -15.89 19.35
CA VAL A 39 -2.67 -14.71 20.23
C VAL A 39 -1.29 -14.34 20.76
N LYS A 40 -0.53 -15.32 21.22
CA LYS A 40 0.84 -15.09 21.70
C LYS A 40 1.76 -14.63 20.57
N THR A 41 1.64 -15.23 19.40
CA THR A 41 2.39 -14.81 18.20
C THR A 41 2.10 -13.35 17.85
N ARG A 42 0.82 -12.95 17.83
CA ARG A 42 0.44 -11.56 17.60
C ARG A 42 1.02 -10.61 18.66
N ASP A 43 0.94 -10.95 19.93
CA ASP A 43 1.49 -10.14 21.02
C ASP A 43 3.01 -9.96 20.88
N MET A 44 3.74 -11.00 20.52
CA MET A 44 5.18 -10.92 20.26
C MET A 44 5.49 -10.03 19.05
N LEU A 45 4.73 -10.12 17.96
CA LEU A 45 4.88 -9.26 16.80
C LEU A 45 4.64 -7.79 17.16
N VAL A 46 3.61 -7.50 17.96
CA VAL A 46 3.33 -6.14 18.44
C VAL A 46 4.48 -5.61 19.29
N LYS A 47 5.06 -6.40 20.18
CA LYS A 47 6.24 -6.04 20.98
C LYS A 47 7.45 -5.70 20.09
N CYS A 48 7.69 -6.52 19.05
CA CYS A 48 8.74 -6.25 18.07
C CYS A 48 8.49 -4.93 17.32
N ALA A 49 7.27 -4.71 16.87
CA ALA A 49 6.88 -3.48 16.18
C ALA A 49 7.05 -2.24 17.08
N ARG A 50 6.62 -2.30 18.35
CA ARG A 50 6.83 -1.23 19.34
C ARG A 50 8.30 -0.88 19.51
N THR A 51 9.15 -1.89 19.61
CA THR A 51 10.59 -1.70 19.75
C THR A 51 11.17 -0.96 18.54
N SER A 52 10.76 -1.35 17.33
CA SER A 52 11.18 -0.70 16.09
C SER A 52 10.67 0.72 15.96
N LEU A 53 9.47 1.02 16.44
CA LEU A 53 8.85 2.35 16.37
C LEU A 53 9.38 3.32 17.44
N ASN A 54 10.04 2.83 18.49
CA ASN A 54 10.53 3.65 19.60
C ASN A 54 11.55 4.71 19.16
N SER A 55 12.30 4.47 18.09
CA SER A 55 13.28 5.41 17.53
C SER A 55 12.75 6.22 16.33
N LYS A 56 11.44 6.21 16.08
CA LYS A 56 10.81 6.89 14.95
C LYS A 56 10.02 8.12 15.39
N LEU A 57 9.66 8.98 14.42
CA LEU A 57 8.87 10.19 14.67
C LEU A 57 7.52 9.89 15.34
N VAL A 58 6.99 8.70 15.12
CA VAL A 58 5.72 8.23 15.70
C VAL A 58 5.88 7.56 17.07
N SER A 59 7.04 7.72 17.72
CA SER A 59 7.32 7.06 19.01
C SER A 59 6.31 7.38 20.11
N GLY A 60 5.70 8.58 20.10
CA GLY A 60 4.65 8.96 21.04
C GLY A 60 3.35 8.15 20.89
N GLU A 61 3.07 7.64 19.69
CA GLU A 61 1.88 6.84 19.36
C GLU A 61 2.26 5.41 18.92
N LYS A 62 3.40 4.91 19.43
CA LYS A 62 3.96 3.61 19.03
C LYS A 62 3.02 2.44 19.25
N ASP A 63 2.20 2.48 20.30
CA ASP A 63 1.26 1.40 20.61
C ASP A 63 0.16 1.30 19.56
N PHE A 64 -0.41 2.43 19.19
CA PHE A 64 -1.42 2.53 18.15
C PHE A 64 -0.88 2.08 16.77
N PHE A 65 0.29 2.57 16.38
CA PHE A 65 0.89 2.19 15.09
C PHE A 65 1.41 0.76 15.08
N ALA A 66 1.89 0.22 16.21
CA ALA A 66 2.34 -1.17 16.28
C ALA A 66 1.20 -2.15 15.99
N GLU A 67 0.02 -1.94 16.58
CA GLU A 67 -1.17 -2.74 16.29
C GLU A 67 -1.59 -2.65 14.83
N MET A 68 -1.59 -1.45 14.28
CA MET A 68 -1.94 -1.20 12.87
C MET A 68 -0.96 -1.89 11.92
N VAL A 69 0.35 -1.77 12.16
CA VAL A 69 1.40 -2.39 11.34
C VAL A 69 1.31 -3.91 11.37
N VAL A 70 1.13 -4.50 12.55
CA VAL A 70 0.98 -5.96 12.67
C VAL A 70 -0.27 -6.44 11.95
N SER A 71 -1.38 -5.72 12.08
CA SER A 71 -2.63 -6.05 11.38
C SER A 71 -2.46 -5.95 9.85
N ALA A 72 -1.71 -4.97 9.36
CA ALA A 72 -1.43 -4.82 7.93
C ALA A 72 -0.53 -5.96 7.40
N VAL A 73 0.54 -6.30 8.12
CA VAL A 73 1.48 -7.35 7.70
C VAL A 73 0.84 -8.73 7.73
N GLN A 74 -0.02 -9.00 8.72
CA GLN A 74 -0.74 -10.28 8.80
C GLN A 74 -1.75 -10.52 7.66
N LYS A 75 -2.08 -9.49 6.87
CA LYS A 75 -2.92 -9.62 5.66
C LYS A 75 -2.11 -9.94 4.40
N LEU A 76 -0.79 -9.86 4.46
CA LEU A 76 0.06 -10.26 3.35
C LEU A 76 0.11 -11.78 3.21
N ASP A 77 0.42 -12.21 1.99
CA ASP A 77 0.73 -13.62 1.73
C ASP A 77 1.91 -14.05 2.63
N PRO A 78 1.73 -15.09 3.47
CA PRO A 78 2.75 -15.51 4.44
C PRO A 78 4.02 -16.08 3.78
N VAL A 79 3.95 -16.48 2.51
CA VAL A 79 5.08 -17.03 1.75
C VAL A 79 5.87 -15.92 1.06
N MET A 80 5.16 -15.02 0.38
CA MET A 80 5.78 -13.98 -0.42
C MET A 80 6.21 -12.76 0.40
N LEU A 81 5.43 -12.38 1.44
CA LEU A 81 5.64 -11.20 2.29
C LEU A 81 6.04 -9.94 1.51
N ASP A 82 5.39 -9.72 0.37
CA ASP A 82 5.71 -8.58 -0.48
C ASP A 82 5.16 -7.28 0.11
N LEU A 83 6.05 -6.49 0.72
CA LEU A 83 5.71 -5.21 1.32
C LEU A 83 5.21 -4.17 0.30
N ARG A 84 5.45 -4.36 -1.01
CA ARG A 84 4.93 -3.48 -2.07
C ARG A 84 3.42 -3.58 -2.22
N ALA A 85 2.82 -4.68 -1.74
CA ALA A 85 1.37 -4.84 -1.68
C ALA A 85 0.71 -3.96 -0.61
N LEU A 86 1.49 -3.44 0.37
CA LEU A 86 0.99 -2.48 1.37
C LEU A 86 1.07 -1.05 0.82
N GLY A 87 -0.08 -0.54 0.39
CA GLY A 87 -0.20 0.85 -0.03
C GLY A 87 -0.27 1.80 1.16
N MET A 88 0.54 2.86 1.15
CA MET A 88 0.43 3.95 2.12
C MET A 88 0.01 5.24 1.42
N LYS A 89 -1.05 5.88 1.92
CA LYS A 89 -1.49 7.20 1.48
C LYS A 89 -1.32 8.19 2.62
N LYS A 90 -0.58 9.27 2.36
CA LYS A 90 -0.47 10.40 3.28
C LYS A 90 -1.58 11.40 2.94
N VAL A 91 -2.37 11.77 3.93
CA VAL A 91 -3.42 12.78 3.82
C VAL A 91 -3.05 13.94 4.73
N ILE A 92 -3.09 15.16 4.18
CA ILE A 92 -2.76 16.38 4.91
C ILE A 92 -3.98 16.77 5.76
N GLY A 93 -3.73 17.20 7.00
CA GLY A 93 -4.75 17.55 7.97
C GLY A 93 -5.02 16.43 8.97
N GLY A 94 -5.70 16.75 10.06
CA GLY A 94 -5.98 15.81 11.13
C GLY A 94 -4.80 15.48 12.05
N THR A 95 -4.97 14.47 12.88
CA THR A 95 -3.99 13.99 13.86
C THR A 95 -3.45 12.62 13.46
N LEU A 96 -2.33 12.20 14.05
CA LEU A 96 -1.76 10.85 13.83
C LEU A 96 -2.75 9.73 14.21
N ARG A 97 -3.57 9.94 15.23
CA ARG A 97 -4.57 8.98 15.71
C ARG A 97 -5.75 8.77 14.77
N GLU A 98 -5.97 9.68 13.84
CA GLU A 98 -6.98 9.55 12.80
C GLU A 98 -6.52 8.65 11.64
N SER A 99 -5.28 8.19 11.67
CA SER A 99 -4.80 7.18 10.74
C SER A 99 -5.55 5.87 10.92
N PHE A 100 -5.88 5.21 9.83
CA PHE A 100 -6.61 3.94 9.87
C PHE A 100 -6.13 2.98 8.79
N LEU A 101 -6.31 1.70 9.04
CA LEU A 101 -6.03 0.62 8.09
C LEU A 101 -7.28 0.34 7.27
N VAL A 102 -7.16 0.44 5.94
CA VAL A 102 -8.21 0.01 5.02
C VAL A 102 -8.08 -1.50 4.78
N ASP A 103 -9.15 -2.24 5.05
CA ASP A 103 -9.22 -3.66 4.72
C ASP A 103 -9.74 -3.84 3.30
N GLY A 104 -8.88 -3.63 2.33
CA GLY A 104 -9.24 -3.67 0.92
C GLY A 104 -8.30 -2.82 0.07
N VAL A 105 -8.77 -2.36 -1.07
CA VAL A 105 -7.99 -1.59 -2.02
C VAL A 105 -8.26 -0.09 -1.87
N GLY A 106 -7.20 0.68 -1.59
CA GLY A 106 -7.25 2.13 -1.53
C GLY A 106 -6.75 2.76 -2.83
N PHE A 107 -7.60 3.49 -3.54
CA PHE A 107 -7.20 4.25 -4.72
C PHE A 107 -6.59 5.59 -4.33
N LYS A 108 -5.48 5.96 -4.95
CA LYS A 108 -4.84 7.27 -4.74
C LYS A 108 -5.56 8.40 -5.47
N LYS A 109 -6.39 8.06 -6.45
CA LYS A 109 -7.18 9.03 -7.22
C LYS A 109 -8.55 9.24 -6.59
N THR A 110 -9.07 10.45 -6.72
CA THR A 110 -10.43 10.80 -6.34
C THR A 110 -11.20 11.27 -7.56
N PHE A 111 -12.52 11.39 -7.43
CA PHE A 111 -13.34 11.99 -8.45
C PHE A 111 -13.00 13.49 -8.61
N SER A 112 -12.97 13.98 -9.84
CA SER A 112 -12.54 15.35 -10.16
C SER A 112 -13.52 16.11 -11.08
N TYR A 113 -14.73 15.58 -11.31
CA TYR A 113 -15.70 16.26 -12.15
C TYR A 113 -16.66 17.15 -11.34
N ALA A 114 -17.24 18.16 -12.00
CA ALA A 114 -18.02 19.20 -11.35
C ALA A 114 -19.30 18.71 -10.59
N GLY A 115 -19.88 17.58 -10.99
CA GLY A 115 -21.05 16.98 -10.34
C GLY A 115 -20.75 16.06 -9.16
N PHE A 116 -19.48 15.87 -8.80
CA PHE A 116 -19.08 14.90 -7.77
C PHE A 116 -19.65 15.21 -6.38
N GLU A 117 -19.78 16.46 -6.02
CA GLU A 117 -20.27 16.84 -4.69
C GLU A 117 -21.72 16.43 -4.44
N GLN A 118 -22.52 16.29 -5.47
CA GLN A 118 -23.91 15.87 -5.43
C GLN A 118 -24.07 14.34 -5.42
N GLN A 119 -22.99 13.59 -5.68
CA GLN A 119 -23.04 12.13 -5.69
C GLN A 119 -22.83 11.54 -4.30
N PRO A 120 -23.45 10.38 -3.98
CA PRO A 120 -23.20 9.67 -2.74
C PRO A 120 -21.70 9.28 -2.67
N LYS A 121 -21.10 9.47 -1.50
CA LYS A 121 -19.68 9.21 -1.25
C LYS A 121 -19.42 7.87 -0.57
N SER A 122 -20.49 7.19 -0.14
CA SER A 122 -20.42 5.86 0.47
C SER A 122 -21.59 5.01 0.00
N PHE A 123 -21.34 3.72 -0.14
CA PHE A 123 -22.32 2.73 -0.57
C PHE A 123 -22.24 1.54 0.38
N THR A 124 -23.39 1.01 0.80
CA THR A 124 -23.47 -0.22 1.60
C THR A 124 -23.68 -1.39 0.64
N GLU A 125 -22.87 -2.44 0.79
CA GLU A 125 -22.90 -3.65 -0.05
C GLU A 125 -22.89 -3.36 -1.58
N PRO A 126 -21.90 -2.57 -2.06
CA PRO A 126 -21.88 -2.17 -3.46
C PRO A 126 -21.57 -3.36 -4.37
N LYS A 127 -22.22 -3.40 -5.53
CA LYS A 127 -21.79 -4.26 -6.63
C LYS A 127 -20.72 -3.55 -7.43
N ILE A 128 -19.52 -4.12 -7.49
CA ILE A 128 -18.36 -3.51 -8.12
C ILE A 128 -18.09 -4.21 -9.44
N LEU A 129 -18.11 -3.44 -10.53
CA LEU A 129 -17.70 -3.88 -11.85
C LEU A 129 -16.32 -3.31 -12.17
N ALA A 130 -15.34 -4.17 -12.35
CA ALA A 130 -13.99 -3.79 -12.78
C ALA A 130 -13.89 -3.88 -14.30
N LEU A 131 -13.68 -2.75 -14.97
CA LEU A 131 -13.58 -2.67 -16.42
C LEU A 131 -12.12 -2.49 -16.85
N ASN A 132 -11.70 -3.27 -17.85
CA ASN A 132 -10.43 -3.08 -18.57
C ASN A 132 -10.65 -2.29 -19.88
N VAL A 133 -11.64 -1.42 -19.90
CA VAL A 133 -12.01 -0.59 -21.04
C VAL A 133 -12.21 0.84 -20.55
N GLU A 134 -11.66 1.81 -21.29
CA GLU A 134 -11.95 3.22 -21.03
C GLU A 134 -13.36 3.55 -21.54
N LEU A 135 -14.16 4.17 -20.67
CA LEU A 135 -15.50 4.66 -21.04
C LEU A 135 -15.44 6.05 -21.68
N GLU A 136 -14.29 6.73 -21.58
CA GLU A 136 -14.05 8.03 -22.17
C GLU A 136 -13.56 7.87 -23.61
N LEU A 137 -14.03 8.75 -24.49
CA LEU A 137 -13.44 8.90 -25.81
C LEU A 137 -12.10 9.61 -25.67
N LYS A 138 -11.01 8.89 -25.99
CA LYS A 138 -9.70 9.55 -26.12
C LYS A 138 -9.78 10.47 -27.34
N SER A 139 -9.54 11.76 -27.13
CA SER A 139 -9.12 12.61 -28.23
C SER A 139 -7.74 12.09 -28.68
N GLU A 140 -7.69 11.40 -29.80
CA GLU A 140 -6.45 10.99 -30.40
C GLU A 140 -5.63 12.26 -30.67
N LYS A 141 -4.38 12.25 -30.23
CA LYS A 141 -3.48 13.41 -30.41
C LYS A 141 -3.08 13.66 -31.86
N ASP A 142 -3.49 12.81 -32.77
CA ASP A 142 -3.22 12.92 -34.19
C ASP A 142 -4.41 13.62 -34.85
N ASN A 143 -4.30 14.89 -34.99
CA ASN A 143 -4.83 15.88 -35.99
C ASN A 143 -5.91 15.36 -36.97
N ALA A 144 -6.93 14.65 -36.52
CA ALA A 144 -8.13 14.45 -37.31
C ALA A 144 -9.04 15.69 -37.14
N GLU A 145 -8.92 16.63 -38.02
CA GLU A 145 -9.86 17.75 -38.12
C GLU A 145 -11.05 17.31 -38.95
N ILE A 146 -12.23 17.29 -38.36
CA ILE A 146 -13.48 17.15 -39.09
C ILE A 146 -13.99 18.55 -39.38
N ARG A 147 -13.97 18.92 -40.66
CA ARG A 147 -14.55 20.18 -41.11
C ARG A 147 -16.05 20.01 -41.28
N VAL A 148 -16.83 20.73 -40.51
CA VAL A 148 -18.28 20.70 -40.51
C VAL A 148 -18.78 22.05 -41.07
N ASP A 149 -19.44 22.01 -42.21
CA ASP A 149 -19.97 23.22 -42.88
C ASP A 149 -21.41 23.53 -42.41
N ASP A 150 -22.11 22.58 -41.83
CA ASP A 150 -23.49 22.72 -41.37
C ASP A 150 -23.60 22.47 -39.85
N PRO A 151 -24.16 23.40 -39.06
CA PRO A 151 -24.37 23.21 -37.60
C PRO A 151 -25.16 21.99 -37.24
N ALA A 152 -26.09 21.53 -38.08
CA ALA A 152 -26.85 20.30 -37.81
C ALA A 152 -25.99 19.04 -37.87
N GLN A 153 -24.96 19.02 -38.72
CA GLN A 153 -24.00 17.89 -38.77
C GLN A 153 -23.11 17.83 -37.52
N TYR A 154 -22.79 18.98 -36.93
CA TYR A 154 -22.03 19.00 -35.68
C TYR A 154 -22.77 18.29 -34.56
N GLN A 155 -24.06 18.59 -34.40
CA GLN A 155 -24.88 17.92 -33.35
C GLN A 155 -24.95 16.42 -33.57
N ALA A 156 -25.12 15.96 -34.82
CA ALA A 156 -25.17 14.55 -35.18
C ALA A 156 -23.86 13.82 -34.84
N ILE A 157 -22.69 14.48 -34.98
CA ILE A 157 -21.39 13.92 -34.62
C ILE A 157 -21.27 13.78 -33.10
N VAL A 158 -21.64 14.83 -32.35
CA VAL A 158 -21.65 14.79 -30.88
C VAL A 158 -22.56 13.68 -30.34
N ASP A 159 -23.76 13.56 -30.91
CA ASP A 159 -24.71 12.50 -30.53
C ASP A 159 -24.16 11.11 -30.86
N ALA A 160 -23.47 10.94 -31.98
CA ALA A 160 -22.81 9.67 -32.33
C ALA A 160 -21.71 9.28 -31.36
N GLU A 161 -20.93 10.22 -30.87
CA GLU A 161 -19.91 9.99 -29.83
C GLU A 161 -20.55 9.50 -28.52
N TRP A 162 -21.63 10.13 -28.07
CA TRP A 162 -22.39 9.71 -26.90
C TRP A 162 -22.99 8.31 -27.09
N GLN A 163 -23.48 7.97 -28.27
CA GLN A 163 -24.03 6.65 -28.56
C GLN A 163 -23.00 5.53 -28.42
N ILE A 164 -21.72 5.79 -28.71
CA ILE A 164 -20.65 4.82 -28.50
C ILE A 164 -20.46 4.54 -27.02
N ILE A 165 -20.50 5.57 -26.17
CA ILE A 165 -20.37 5.43 -24.72
C ILE A 165 -21.60 4.67 -24.15
N TYR A 166 -22.82 5.05 -24.58
CA TYR A 166 -24.04 4.39 -24.14
C TYR A 166 -24.08 2.89 -24.48
N LYS A 167 -23.65 2.51 -25.67
CA LYS A 167 -23.55 1.08 -26.04
C LYS A 167 -22.57 0.30 -25.14
N LYS A 168 -21.45 0.91 -24.75
CA LYS A 168 -20.52 0.29 -23.79
C LYS A 168 -21.17 0.11 -22.41
N LEU A 169 -21.91 1.12 -21.96
CA LEU A 169 -22.63 1.05 -20.67
C LEU A 169 -23.74 0.02 -20.67
N GLU A 170 -24.52 -0.08 -21.76
CA GLU A 170 -25.56 -1.11 -21.93
C GLU A 170 -24.98 -2.51 -21.81
N GLN A 171 -23.84 -2.79 -22.42
CA GLN A 171 -23.13 -4.06 -22.30
C GLN A 171 -22.66 -4.38 -20.87
N CYS A 172 -22.43 -3.35 -20.03
CA CYS A 172 -22.05 -3.53 -18.64
C CYS A 172 -23.25 -3.81 -17.73
N VAL A 173 -24.46 -3.42 -18.11
CA VAL A 173 -25.68 -3.55 -17.30
C VAL A 173 -26.48 -4.81 -17.68
N ALA A 174 -26.34 -5.29 -18.90
CA ALA A 174 -26.95 -6.54 -19.38
C ALA A 174 -26.27 -7.78 -18.75
#